data_b71cea391a4b3aff75d0a0325af9321d
#
_entry.id   b71cea391a4b3aff75d0a0325af9321d
#
_cell.length_a   1.000
_cell.length_b   1.000
_cell.length_c   1.000
_cell.angle_alpha   90.00
_cell.angle_beta   90.00
_cell.angle_gamma   90.00
#
_symmetry.space_group_name_H-M   'P 1'
#
loop_
_entity.id
_entity.type
_entity.pdbx_description
1 polymer ?
#
loop_
_entity_poly.entity_id
_entity_poly.type
_entity_poly.pdbx_seq_one_letter_code
_entity_poly.pdbx_strand_id
1 'polypeptide(L)'
;MKKLLLIIFLAFTSTGFCQLKSKSFEEVDSLQYFQKKKIIVFIHTDWCQFCQRMKITTFKNKEIMEKLNSNFYFIDFNAELKRDILFNNQTFKYKPSGNNVGVHELALELGTINNQIVYPVLCVLNDKNEIILQYNNYLSPKDFKLLLEKLEQ
;
A
#
# COMPACT_ATOMS: atom_id res chain seq x y z
N MET A 1 17.84 -21.31 -43.14
CA MET A 1 17.33 -21.98 -41.94
C MET A 1 17.86 -21.37 -40.63
N LYS A 2 19.19 -21.16 -40.46
CA LYS A 2 19.75 -20.55 -39.23
C LYS A 2 19.25 -19.13 -38.91
N LYS A 3 19.02 -18.29 -39.92
CA LYS A 3 18.49 -16.91 -39.74
C LYS A 3 17.02 -16.87 -39.31
N LEU A 4 16.23 -17.86 -39.74
CA LEU A 4 14.81 -17.96 -39.36
C LEU A 4 14.63 -18.40 -37.89
N LEU A 5 15.51 -19.27 -37.38
CA LEU A 5 15.53 -19.69 -35.98
C LEU A 5 15.89 -18.54 -35.02
N LEU A 6 16.76 -17.61 -35.45
CA LEU A 6 17.17 -16.46 -34.65
C LEU A 6 16.01 -15.45 -34.47
N ILE A 7 15.17 -15.27 -35.48
CA ILE A 7 14.01 -14.37 -35.42
C ILE A 7 12.92 -14.91 -34.50
N ILE A 8 12.73 -16.24 -34.45
CA ILE A 8 11.74 -16.87 -33.55
C ILE A 8 12.18 -16.75 -32.08
N PHE A 9 13.47 -16.74 -31.79
CA PHE A 9 13.98 -16.57 -30.42
C PHE A 9 13.83 -15.14 -29.88
N LEU A 10 13.82 -14.12 -30.74
CA LEU A 10 13.62 -12.72 -30.35
C LEU A 10 12.15 -12.37 -30.04
N ALA A 11 11.20 -13.20 -30.48
CA ALA A 11 9.76 -12.97 -30.25
C ALA A 11 9.26 -13.47 -28.88
N PHE A 12 10.14 -14.04 -28.05
CA PHE A 12 9.82 -14.43 -26.67
C PHE A 12 9.96 -13.24 -25.71
N THR A 13 9.26 -12.13 -26.04
CA THR A 13 9.28 -10.91 -25.25
C THR A 13 8.35 -11.05 -24.05
N SER A 14 8.96 -11.18 -22.90
CA SER A 14 8.55 -10.60 -21.60
C SER A 14 7.06 -10.26 -21.48
N THR A 15 6.25 -11.24 -21.09
CA THR A 15 5.02 -10.95 -20.35
C THR A 15 5.45 -10.34 -19.02
N GLY A 16 5.57 -9.03 -18.98
CA GLY A 16 5.84 -8.29 -17.74
C GLY A 16 4.71 -8.60 -16.77
N PHE A 17 4.97 -9.46 -15.79
CA PHE A 17 4.06 -9.66 -14.68
C PHE A 17 3.93 -8.31 -13.97
N CYS A 18 2.79 -7.64 -14.15
CA CYS A 18 2.46 -6.49 -13.34
C CYS A 18 2.33 -6.97 -11.88
N GLN A 19 3.27 -6.59 -11.05
CA GLN A 19 3.25 -6.85 -9.62
C GLN A 19 3.06 -5.53 -8.88
N LEU A 20 2.22 -5.53 -7.86
CA LEU A 20 2.06 -4.37 -6.99
C LEU A 20 3.38 -4.10 -6.25
N LYS A 21 3.88 -2.87 -6.40
CA LYS A 21 5.13 -2.41 -5.78
C LYS A 21 4.80 -1.70 -4.48
N SER A 22 4.92 -2.42 -3.36
CA SER A 22 4.85 -1.80 -2.04
C SER A 22 6.16 -1.11 -1.70
N LYS A 23 6.08 0.07 -1.09
CA LYS A 23 7.19 0.88 -0.60
C LYS A 23 7.24 0.88 0.92
N SER A 24 8.40 1.18 1.51
CA SER A 24 8.49 1.55 2.92
C SER A 24 8.19 3.03 3.13
N PHE A 25 7.92 3.44 4.36
CA PHE A 25 7.71 4.85 4.69
C PHE A 25 8.96 5.68 4.41
N GLU A 26 10.13 5.16 4.72
CA GLU A 26 11.43 5.81 4.48
C GLU A 26 11.73 5.97 2.97
N GLU A 27 11.37 4.95 2.16
CA GLU A 27 11.47 5.06 0.69
C GLU A 27 10.54 6.16 0.17
N VAL A 28 9.30 6.23 0.66
CA VAL A 28 8.32 7.23 0.23
C VAL A 28 8.76 8.63 0.61
N ASP A 29 9.27 8.85 1.82
CA ASP A 29 9.83 10.13 2.23
C ASP A 29 10.92 10.60 1.23
N SER A 30 11.83 9.71 0.86
CA SER A 30 12.89 10.01 -0.11
C SER A 30 12.33 10.29 -1.51
N LEU A 31 11.36 9.50 -1.96
CA LEU A 31 10.77 9.64 -3.30
C LEU A 31 9.95 10.93 -3.46
N GLN A 32 9.29 11.41 -2.39
CA GLN A 32 8.52 12.66 -2.40
C GLN A 32 9.36 13.90 -2.74
N TYR A 33 10.69 13.87 -2.52
CA TYR A 33 11.58 14.95 -2.96
C TYR A 33 11.71 15.03 -4.49
N PHE A 34 11.64 13.89 -5.18
CA PHE A 34 11.82 13.82 -6.64
C PHE A 34 10.50 13.85 -7.40
N GLN A 35 9.51 13.15 -6.89
CA GLN A 35 8.19 13.07 -7.52
C GLN A 35 7.11 13.03 -6.44
N LYS A 36 6.33 14.10 -6.37
CA LYS A 36 5.21 14.19 -5.44
C LYS A 36 4.03 13.38 -5.91
N LYS A 37 3.56 12.45 -5.06
CA LYS A 37 2.36 11.63 -5.28
C LYS A 37 1.56 11.51 -3.99
N LYS A 38 0.27 11.25 -4.11
CA LYS A 38 -0.53 10.80 -2.97
C LYS A 38 -0.04 9.44 -2.51
N ILE A 39 -0.06 9.21 -1.19
CA ILE A 39 0.37 7.95 -0.56
C ILE A 39 -0.87 7.20 -0.14
N ILE A 40 -0.95 5.92 -0.49
CA ILE A 40 -2.02 5.00 -0.06
C ILE A 40 -1.40 3.99 0.89
N VAL A 41 -1.78 4.06 2.15
CA VAL A 41 -1.33 3.13 3.20
C VAL A 41 -2.46 2.14 3.48
N PHE A 42 -2.19 0.87 3.21
CA PHE A 42 -3.07 -0.24 3.58
C PHE A 42 -2.60 -0.81 4.91
N ILE A 43 -3.32 -0.49 5.99
CA ILE A 43 -3.00 -0.91 7.35
C ILE A 43 -3.78 -2.18 7.67
N HIS A 44 -3.06 -3.23 8.06
CA HIS A 44 -3.61 -4.55 8.30
C HIS A 44 -2.92 -5.27 9.46
N THR A 45 -3.45 -6.42 9.83
CA THR A 45 -2.80 -7.43 10.69
C THR A 45 -2.84 -8.79 10.00
N ASP A 46 -1.98 -9.73 10.42
CA ASP A 46 -1.91 -11.05 9.78
C ASP A 46 -3.13 -11.93 10.06
N TRP A 47 -3.81 -11.71 11.19
CA TRP A 47 -5.04 -12.42 11.57
C TRP A 47 -6.33 -11.82 10.97
N CYS A 48 -6.26 -10.67 10.30
CA CYS A 48 -7.41 -9.98 9.71
C CYS A 48 -7.87 -10.66 8.41
N GLN A 49 -8.97 -11.38 8.44
CA GLN A 49 -9.51 -12.12 7.27
C GLN A 49 -9.92 -11.19 6.11
N PHE A 50 -10.54 -10.04 6.38
CA PHE A 50 -10.89 -9.05 5.36
C PHE A 50 -9.64 -8.44 4.71
N CYS A 51 -8.57 -8.26 5.48
CA CYS A 51 -7.29 -7.80 4.96
C CYS A 51 -6.70 -8.82 3.99
N GLN A 52 -6.67 -10.10 4.38
CA GLN A 52 -6.19 -11.18 3.51
C GLN A 52 -7.02 -11.27 2.22
N ARG A 53 -8.34 -11.12 2.34
CA ARG A 53 -9.23 -11.09 1.17
C ARG A 53 -8.88 -9.94 0.22
N MET A 54 -8.64 -8.72 0.72
CA MET A 54 -8.19 -7.60 -0.12
C MET A 54 -6.84 -7.89 -0.79
N LYS A 55 -5.90 -8.49 -0.08
CA LYS A 55 -4.59 -8.85 -0.63
C LYS A 55 -4.68 -9.82 -1.82
N ILE A 56 -5.59 -10.78 -1.77
CA ILE A 56 -5.73 -11.81 -2.83
C ILE A 56 -6.74 -11.44 -3.94
N THR A 57 -7.60 -10.45 -3.72
CA THR A 57 -8.62 -10.02 -4.71
C THR A 57 -8.36 -8.61 -5.21
N THR A 58 -8.50 -7.60 -4.34
CA THR A 58 -8.44 -6.18 -4.73
C THR A 58 -7.04 -5.80 -5.23
N PHE A 59 -6.01 -6.15 -4.46
CA PHE A 59 -4.63 -5.82 -4.82
C PHE A 59 -4.00 -6.79 -5.85
N LYS A 60 -4.71 -7.83 -6.28
CA LYS A 60 -4.33 -8.69 -7.42
C LYS A 60 -5.04 -8.30 -8.72
N ASN A 61 -5.97 -7.37 -8.68
CA ASN A 61 -6.60 -6.85 -9.89
C ASN A 61 -5.59 -6.04 -10.71
N LYS A 62 -5.41 -6.41 -11.98
CA LYS A 62 -4.38 -5.84 -12.86
C LYS A 62 -4.51 -4.32 -12.99
N GLU A 63 -5.69 -3.81 -13.24
CA GLU A 63 -5.94 -2.39 -13.43
C GLU A 63 -5.65 -1.58 -12.16
N ILE A 64 -6.03 -2.12 -10.98
CA ILE A 64 -5.71 -1.51 -9.69
C ILE A 64 -4.21 -1.46 -9.47
N MET A 65 -3.49 -2.56 -9.74
CA MET A 65 -2.04 -2.61 -9.61
C MET A 65 -1.34 -1.59 -10.52
N GLU A 66 -1.80 -1.46 -11.77
CA GLU A 66 -1.26 -0.49 -12.72
C GLU A 66 -1.47 0.95 -12.23
N LYS A 67 -2.69 1.29 -11.76
CA LYS A 67 -2.99 2.61 -11.21
C LYS A 67 -2.16 2.91 -9.94
N LEU A 68 -2.09 1.98 -9.00
CA LEU A 68 -1.30 2.13 -7.77
C LEU A 68 0.18 2.34 -8.09
N ASN A 69 0.75 1.54 -8.98
CA ASN A 69 2.17 1.65 -9.33
C ASN A 69 2.52 2.95 -10.07
N SER A 70 1.59 3.49 -10.88
CA SER A 70 1.84 4.65 -11.73
C SER A 70 1.57 5.97 -11.01
N ASN A 71 0.46 6.07 -10.28
CA ASN A 71 -0.09 7.35 -9.84
C ASN A 71 0.06 7.60 -8.35
N PHE A 72 0.38 6.55 -7.58
CA PHE A 72 0.47 6.61 -6.12
C PHE A 72 1.76 6.00 -5.60
N TYR A 73 2.09 6.27 -4.34
CA TYR A 73 2.98 5.43 -3.53
C TYR A 73 2.12 4.52 -2.68
N PHE A 74 2.28 3.21 -2.84
CA PHE A 74 1.53 2.22 -2.07
C PHE A 74 2.38 1.63 -0.97
N ILE A 75 1.87 1.60 0.25
CA ILE A 75 2.50 1.02 1.44
C ILE A 75 1.59 -0.08 2.01
N ASP A 76 2.10 -1.30 2.05
CA ASP A 76 1.47 -2.44 2.74
C ASP A 76 2.03 -2.49 4.17
N PHE A 77 1.24 -2.05 5.15
CA PHE A 77 1.69 -1.81 6.52
C PHE A 77 1.02 -2.76 7.52
N ASN A 78 1.80 -3.69 8.07
CA ASN A 78 1.35 -4.50 9.20
C ASN A 78 1.39 -3.66 10.47
N ALA A 79 0.22 -3.46 11.10
CA ALA A 79 0.07 -2.66 12.32
C ALA A 79 0.81 -3.26 13.53
N GLU A 80 1.20 -4.54 13.48
CA GLU A 80 1.94 -5.23 14.54
C GLU A 80 3.45 -5.32 14.27
N LEU A 81 3.94 -4.55 13.29
CA LEU A 81 5.37 -4.49 12.96
C LEU A 81 6.19 -3.99 14.14
N LYS A 82 7.24 -4.75 14.53
CA LYS A 82 8.03 -4.48 15.75
C LYS A 82 9.26 -3.60 15.54
N ARG A 83 9.60 -3.27 14.27
CA ARG A 83 10.74 -2.36 14.00
C ARG A 83 10.30 -0.90 14.08
N ASP A 84 11.23 -0.01 14.44
CA ASP A 84 11.02 1.43 14.38
C ASP A 84 10.86 1.88 12.92
N ILE A 85 10.03 2.89 12.68
CA ILE A 85 9.79 3.52 11.38
C ILE A 85 10.12 5.00 11.49
N LEU A 86 11.00 5.49 10.61
CA LEU A 86 11.23 6.91 10.41
C LEU A 86 10.32 7.40 9.28
N PHE A 87 9.42 8.33 9.58
CA PHE A 87 8.53 8.94 8.60
C PHE A 87 8.30 10.41 8.95
N ASN A 88 8.39 11.29 7.96
CA ASN A 88 8.20 12.73 8.11
C ASN A 88 9.07 13.33 9.26
N ASN A 89 10.36 12.95 9.32
CA ASN A 89 11.33 13.33 10.34
C ASN A 89 10.97 12.92 11.78
N GLN A 90 10.03 12.01 11.97
CA GLN A 90 9.65 11.47 13.27
C GLN A 90 9.85 9.96 13.30
N THR A 91 10.37 9.44 14.42
CA THR A 91 10.51 8.00 14.67
C THR A 91 9.30 7.50 15.44
N PHE A 92 8.60 6.53 14.84
CA PHE A 92 7.47 5.83 15.43
C PHE A 92 7.89 4.43 15.88
N LYS A 93 7.37 3.98 17.01
CA LYS A 93 7.76 2.71 17.64
C LYS A 93 6.58 1.76 17.79
N TYR A 94 6.90 0.48 17.94
CA TYR A 94 5.92 -0.50 18.37
C TYR A 94 5.55 -0.31 19.83
N LYS A 95 4.25 -0.30 20.16
CA LYS A 95 3.72 -0.22 21.52
C LYS A 95 3.17 -1.57 21.96
N PRO A 96 3.88 -2.31 22.83
CA PRO A 96 3.34 -3.53 23.40
C PRO A 96 2.17 -3.22 24.32
N SER A 97 1.11 -4.03 24.24
CA SER A 97 -0.08 -3.95 25.12
C SER A 97 -0.28 -5.23 25.95
N GLY A 98 0.56 -6.24 25.78
CA GLY A 98 0.54 -7.53 26.47
C GLY A 98 1.63 -8.47 25.95
N ASN A 99 1.56 -9.75 26.35
CA ASN A 99 2.49 -10.77 25.86
C ASN A 99 2.32 -10.97 24.34
N ASN A 100 3.33 -10.57 23.56
CA ASN A 100 3.36 -10.63 22.11
C ASN A 100 2.22 -9.89 21.38
N VAL A 101 1.48 -9.02 22.05
CA VAL A 101 0.40 -8.21 21.52
C VAL A 101 0.77 -6.74 21.61
N GLY A 102 0.48 -5.98 20.58
CA GLY A 102 0.70 -4.53 20.56
C GLY A 102 0.44 -3.96 19.19
N VAL A 103 0.50 -2.65 19.09
CA VAL A 103 0.24 -1.91 17.83
C VAL A 103 1.35 -0.87 17.64
N HIS A 104 1.76 -0.69 16.41
CA HIS A 104 2.74 0.32 16.02
C HIS A 104 2.13 1.73 16.14
N GLU A 105 2.88 2.68 16.70
CA GLU A 105 2.42 4.08 16.87
C GLU A 105 1.92 4.69 15.58
N LEU A 106 2.64 4.48 14.48
CA LEU A 106 2.25 5.01 13.17
C LEU A 106 0.95 4.37 12.65
N ALA A 107 0.67 3.12 13.00
CA ALA A 107 -0.61 2.50 12.66
C ALA A 107 -1.77 3.11 13.45
N LEU A 108 -1.55 3.48 14.71
CA LEU A 108 -2.53 4.22 15.51
C LEU A 108 -2.77 5.62 14.93
N GLU A 109 -1.69 6.34 14.59
CA GLU A 109 -1.76 7.70 14.03
C GLU A 109 -2.54 7.73 12.72
N LEU A 110 -2.23 6.82 11.79
CA LEU A 110 -2.83 6.78 10.45
C LEU A 110 -4.16 6.01 10.38
N GLY A 111 -4.42 5.12 11.33
CA GLY A 111 -5.53 4.17 11.24
C GLY A 111 -6.65 4.36 12.26
N THR A 112 -6.48 5.25 13.26
CA THR A 112 -7.53 5.49 14.25
C THR A 112 -8.66 6.35 13.69
N ILE A 113 -9.89 5.81 13.72
CA ILE A 113 -11.12 6.49 13.31
C ILE A 113 -12.09 6.43 14.49
N ASN A 114 -12.62 7.56 14.93
CA ASN A 114 -13.53 7.65 16.09
C ASN A 114 -12.96 6.97 17.36
N ASN A 115 -11.68 7.20 17.65
CA ASN A 115 -10.94 6.64 18.79
C ASN A 115 -10.78 5.10 18.78
N GLN A 116 -10.96 4.47 17.64
CA GLN A 116 -10.78 3.03 17.45
C GLN A 116 -9.99 2.72 16.18
N ILE A 117 -9.20 1.64 16.24
CA ILE A 117 -8.58 1.07 15.05
C ILE A 117 -9.24 -0.27 14.73
N VAL A 118 -9.82 -0.38 13.53
CA VAL A 118 -10.51 -1.59 13.04
C VAL A 118 -9.98 -1.92 11.65
N TYR A 119 -9.41 -3.10 11.49
CA TYR A 119 -8.77 -3.52 10.24
C TYR A 119 -9.73 -4.17 9.25
N PRO A 120 -9.49 -4.01 7.94
CA PRO A 120 -8.45 -3.19 7.32
C PRO A 120 -8.69 -1.68 7.45
N VAL A 121 -7.62 -0.88 7.47
CA VAL A 121 -7.73 0.56 7.25
C VAL A 121 -7.02 0.94 5.95
N LEU A 122 -7.65 1.76 5.15
CA LEU A 122 -7.05 2.48 4.06
C LEU A 122 -6.88 3.94 4.48
N CYS A 123 -5.64 4.39 4.60
CA CYS A 123 -5.32 5.79 4.86
C CYS A 123 -4.68 6.40 3.61
N VAL A 124 -5.17 7.55 3.16
CA VAL A 124 -4.60 8.28 2.03
C VAL A 124 -4.02 9.60 2.53
N LEU A 125 -2.74 9.81 2.19
CA LEU A 125 -2.05 11.06 2.48
C LEU A 125 -1.84 11.86 1.17
N ASN A 126 -1.85 13.19 1.29
CA ASN A 126 -1.42 14.05 0.20
C ASN A 126 0.11 14.13 0.13
N ASP A 127 0.63 14.95 -0.78
CA ASP A 127 2.06 15.16 -0.99
C ASP A 127 2.77 15.94 0.14
N LYS A 128 2.00 16.39 1.15
CA LYS A 128 2.50 17.02 2.38
C LYS A 128 2.40 16.11 3.60
N ASN A 129 2.10 14.83 3.40
CA ASN A 129 1.87 13.84 4.44
C ASN A 129 0.64 14.12 5.33
N GLU A 130 -0.32 14.93 4.87
CA GLU A 130 -1.58 15.18 5.57
C GLU A 130 -2.62 14.11 5.20
N ILE A 131 -3.37 13.62 6.19
CA ILE A 131 -4.44 12.63 5.96
C ILE A 131 -5.59 13.32 5.22
N ILE A 132 -5.92 12.84 4.03
CA ILE A 132 -7.04 13.32 3.22
C ILE A 132 -8.21 12.34 3.16
N LEU A 133 -7.98 11.08 3.52
CA LEU A 133 -9.01 10.05 3.61
C LEU A 133 -8.59 8.94 4.57
N GLN A 134 -9.53 8.49 5.39
CA GLN A 134 -9.43 7.23 6.15
C GLN A 134 -10.70 6.42 5.93
N TYR A 135 -10.55 5.11 5.72
CA TYR A 135 -11.66 4.17 5.53
C TYR A 135 -11.32 2.83 6.17
N ASN A 136 -12.16 2.36 7.08
CA ASN A 136 -11.89 1.17 7.92
C ASN A 136 -12.82 0.00 7.60
N ASN A 137 -12.98 -0.34 6.33
CA ASN A 137 -13.79 -1.50 5.93
C ASN A 137 -13.18 -2.17 4.68
N TYR A 138 -13.70 -3.35 4.36
CA TYR A 138 -13.37 -4.06 3.13
C TYR A 138 -13.78 -3.23 1.90
N LEU A 139 -12.88 -3.10 0.94
CA LEU A 139 -13.16 -2.53 -0.38
C LEU A 139 -13.03 -3.62 -1.45
N SER A 140 -14.13 -3.84 -2.17
CA SER A 140 -14.09 -4.73 -3.34
C SER A 140 -13.21 -4.13 -4.44
N PRO A 141 -12.75 -4.93 -5.44
CA PRO A 141 -12.02 -4.37 -6.58
C PRO A 141 -12.77 -3.25 -7.29
N LYS A 142 -14.10 -3.36 -7.42
CA LYS A 142 -14.94 -2.34 -8.04
C LYS A 142 -14.93 -1.03 -7.25
N ASP A 143 -15.14 -1.10 -5.94
CA ASP A 143 -15.23 0.09 -5.08
C ASP A 143 -13.87 0.75 -4.93
N PHE A 144 -12.80 -0.05 -4.82
CA PHE A 144 -11.45 0.47 -4.73
C PHE A 144 -11.01 1.19 -6.03
N LYS A 145 -11.41 0.66 -7.20
CA LYS A 145 -11.18 1.32 -8.48
C LYS A 145 -11.87 2.69 -8.54
N LEU A 146 -13.14 2.76 -8.15
CA LEU A 146 -13.88 4.04 -8.09
C LEU A 146 -13.22 5.04 -7.14
N LEU A 147 -12.68 4.55 -6.01
CA LEU A 147 -11.94 5.39 -5.09
C LEU A 147 -10.65 5.95 -5.75
N LEU A 148 -9.87 5.10 -6.42
CA LEU A 148 -8.65 5.54 -7.11
C LEU A 148 -8.96 6.61 -8.17
N GLU A 149 -10.01 6.42 -8.96
CA GLU A 149 -10.45 7.40 -9.97
C GLU A 149 -10.79 8.77 -9.36
N LYS A 150 -11.40 8.81 -8.17
CA LYS A 150 -11.67 10.05 -7.44
C LYS A 150 -10.40 10.67 -6.86
N LEU A 151 -9.43 9.87 -6.47
CA LEU A 151 -8.16 10.35 -5.93
C LEU A 151 -7.21 10.88 -7.03
N GLU A 152 -7.41 10.51 -8.28
CA GLU A 152 -6.64 10.98 -9.43
C GLU A 152 -7.09 12.38 -9.92
N GLN A 153 -8.25 12.85 -9.51
CA GLN A 153 -8.78 14.20 -9.81
C GLN A 153 -8.15 15.25 -8.88
#